data_c2e3a81d4166de805a2b67ce13a80fe3
#
_entry.id   c2e3a81d4166de805a2b67ce13a80fe3
#
_cell.length_a   1.000
_cell.length_b   1.000
_cell.length_c   1.000
_cell.angle_alpha   90.00
_cell.angle_beta   90.00
_cell.angle_gamma   90.00
#
_symmetry.space_group_name_H-M   'P 1'
#
loop_
_entity.id
_entity.type
_entity.pdbx_description
1 polymer ?
#
loop_
_entity_poly.entity_id
_entity_poly.type
_entity_poly.pdbx_seq_one_letter_code
_entity_poly.pdbx_strand_id
1 'polypeptide(L)'
;MWHEEQQQKVADGEIFMKLLGDDNMKNRIWNQTKAAVLAMAAILSGICVPLQGMQVSGAELVAPVLNIEQSAKWTAEENYKADLTLRLSGLNTLKDTSEAEHEKPQAGMETESFTADEGENMEENSEEGGAAEKAETENPAMPEEKKEYILTTYISEYFLPDIAFLPEEITAETVSIKNQKGEDTEIFRLTDHLQIEKITEDYYTLTVPVTLRPEYQLSWEKRNYPVVQDEPLQKDQPGLGTFLQEKRGEELQTLVSNPSPELLVNAAKTGIEAVLRADVEKTKAGQPVNYILDVTNTGQLSLTDLRFSSSFSMEDIRAVWESEPDFYVDGKEAVLAALNPGESRRLRMTLLPDENKEGDLFHTVTVKTKHPGREEMIGCQAACQIKVEGLKASFEVEKTADRTEAFPGDTITYQICIRNTGEKTLHSVLSTERFLNANIQAQFMPKEGVTLNSTRTQALIPSIAPGEALGLYAVVTIPQYFESQELVNEVTVISDETGTTNMKSRTEVTVKSAEVTVTPQITQTYSSYQSYGSGSKSGSAYETASKPSTGDDTKGTFFLALCVCAVIVGAAAAKKQR
;
A
#
# COMPACT_ATOMS: atom_id res chain seq x y z
N MET A 1 11.28 -26.82 -25.72
CA MET A 1 11.15 -25.89 -24.57
C MET A 1 12.39 -25.07 -24.29
N TRP A 2 13.58 -25.67 -24.02
CA TRP A 2 14.78 -24.87 -23.72
C TRP A 2 15.34 -24.07 -24.93
N HIS A 3 15.14 -24.57 -26.15
CA HIS A 3 15.59 -23.93 -27.40
C HIS A 3 14.65 -22.80 -27.87
N GLU A 4 13.35 -22.91 -27.60
CA GLU A 4 12.35 -21.89 -27.94
C GLU A 4 12.44 -20.68 -27.02
N GLU A 5 12.73 -20.89 -25.73
CA GLU A 5 12.91 -19.80 -24.76
C GLU A 5 14.18 -18.96 -25.04
N GLN A 6 15.21 -19.55 -25.62
CA GLN A 6 16.41 -18.82 -26.04
C GLN A 6 16.17 -18.02 -27.34
N GLN A 7 15.38 -18.55 -28.27
CA GLN A 7 15.00 -17.80 -29.49
C GLN A 7 14.10 -16.62 -29.20
N GLN A 8 13.21 -16.72 -28.21
CA GLN A 8 12.35 -15.62 -27.78
C GLN A 8 13.17 -14.48 -27.16
N LYS A 9 14.16 -14.80 -26.34
CA LYS A 9 15.05 -13.79 -25.73
C LYS A 9 15.93 -13.05 -26.76
N VAL A 10 16.29 -13.71 -27.84
CA VAL A 10 17.02 -13.07 -28.96
C VAL A 10 16.10 -12.16 -29.76
N ALA A 11 14.85 -12.57 -30.01
CA ALA A 11 13.85 -11.76 -30.70
C ALA A 11 13.47 -10.50 -29.89
N ASP A 12 13.34 -10.61 -28.56
CA ASP A 12 13.07 -9.49 -27.67
C ASP A 12 14.24 -8.48 -27.63
N GLY A 13 15.48 -8.97 -27.73
CA GLY A 13 16.69 -8.14 -27.88
C GLY A 13 16.73 -7.37 -29.22
N GLU A 14 16.29 -7.99 -30.31
CA GLU A 14 16.20 -7.33 -31.62
C GLU A 14 15.09 -6.27 -31.68
N ILE A 15 13.97 -6.49 -30.96
CA ILE A 15 12.90 -5.50 -30.86
C ILE A 15 13.37 -4.30 -30.04
N PHE A 16 14.10 -4.53 -28.93
CA PHE A 16 14.68 -3.46 -28.11
C PHE A 16 15.69 -2.61 -28.89
N MET A 17 16.52 -3.25 -29.72
CA MET A 17 17.50 -2.56 -30.56
C MET A 17 16.89 -1.74 -31.71
N LYS A 18 15.67 -2.08 -32.14
CA LYS A 18 14.92 -1.29 -33.15
C LYS A 18 14.26 -0.03 -32.59
N LEU A 19 14.04 0.02 -31.28
CA LEU A 19 13.44 1.19 -30.60
C LEU A 19 14.47 2.29 -30.26
N LEU A 20 15.78 1.98 -30.34
CA LEU A 20 16.84 2.97 -30.15
C LEU A 20 17.19 3.62 -31.49
N GLY A 21 16.71 4.85 -31.68
CA GLY A 21 16.80 5.59 -32.95
C GLY A 21 18.20 6.13 -33.34
N ASP A 22 19.25 5.93 -32.53
CA ASP A 22 20.60 6.49 -32.76
C ASP A 22 21.65 5.37 -32.97
N ASP A 23 22.23 5.34 -34.18
CA ASP A 23 23.21 4.33 -34.58
C ASP A 23 24.55 4.46 -33.82
N ASN A 24 24.90 5.62 -33.32
CA ASN A 24 26.09 5.82 -32.47
C ASN A 24 25.91 5.22 -31.06
N MET A 25 24.69 5.25 -30.52
CA MET A 25 24.37 4.65 -29.23
C MET A 25 24.34 3.12 -29.31
N LYS A 26 23.82 2.56 -30.41
CA LYS A 26 23.83 1.11 -30.70
C LYS A 26 25.27 0.55 -30.75
N ASN A 27 26.18 1.26 -31.41
CA ASN A 27 27.58 0.82 -31.52
C ASN A 27 28.32 0.90 -30.17
N ARG A 28 28.03 1.88 -29.30
CA ARG A 28 28.63 1.95 -27.96
C ARG A 28 28.14 0.83 -27.06
N ILE A 29 26.83 0.54 -27.05
CA ILE A 29 26.24 -0.54 -26.26
C ILE A 29 26.71 -1.90 -26.75
N TRP A 30 26.79 -2.12 -28.07
CA TRP A 30 27.26 -3.36 -28.67
C TRP A 30 28.74 -3.66 -28.36
N ASN A 31 29.58 -2.64 -28.37
CA ASN A 31 31.01 -2.81 -28.05
C ASN A 31 31.25 -3.03 -26.54
N GLN A 32 30.45 -2.41 -25.65
CA GLN A 32 30.52 -2.67 -24.22
C GLN A 32 29.99 -4.07 -23.85
N THR A 33 28.91 -4.52 -24.51
CA THR A 33 28.35 -5.87 -24.26
C THR A 33 29.29 -6.98 -24.79
N LYS A 34 29.94 -6.77 -25.94
CA LYS A 34 30.94 -7.71 -26.45
C LYS A 34 32.17 -7.82 -25.54
N ALA A 35 32.65 -6.71 -25.00
CA ALA A 35 33.79 -6.72 -24.07
C ALA A 35 33.43 -7.47 -22.76
N ALA A 36 32.24 -7.27 -22.23
CA ALA A 36 31.75 -7.96 -21.02
C ALA A 36 31.52 -9.48 -21.24
N VAL A 37 31.00 -9.87 -22.40
CA VAL A 37 30.77 -11.29 -22.75
C VAL A 37 32.10 -12.01 -23.00
N LEU A 38 33.08 -11.35 -23.64
CA LEU A 38 34.44 -11.92 -23.85
C LEU A 38 35.19 -12.05 -22.52
N ALA A 39 35.05 -11.08 -21.59
CA ALA A 39 35.64 -11.17 -20.25
C ALA A 39 35.03 -12.30 -19.41
N MET A 40 33.72 -12.51 -19.45
CA MET A 40 33.04 -13.62 -18.76
C MET A 40 33.35 -15.00 -19.39
N ALA A 41 33.52 -15.08 -20.69
CA ALA A 41 33.89 -16.32 -21.36
C ALA A 41 35.32 -16.75 -21.01
N ALA A 42 36.24 -15.81 -20.81
CA ALA A 42 37.61 -16.08 -20.37
C ALA A 42 37.69 -16.57 -18.91
N ILE A 43 36.80 -16.11 -18.05
CA ILE A 43 36.75 -16.53 -16.64
C ILE A 43 36.07 -17.91 -16.47
N LEU A 44 35.13 -18.27 -17.34
CA LEU A 44 34.36 -19.52 -17.25
C LEU A 44 35.03 -20.71 -17.95
N SER A 45 36.04 -20.48 -18.83
CA SER A 45 36.66 -21.55 -19.62
C SER A 45 37.88 -22.19 -19.02
N GLY A 46 38.45 -21.68 -17.90
CA GLY A 46 39.54 -22.38 -17.18
C GLY A 46 40.67 -22.93 -18.04
N ILE A 47 40.85 -22.45 -19.28
CA ILE A 47 41.84 -22.96 -20.21
C ILE A 47 43.09 -22.10 -20.11
N CYS A 48 44.06 -22.57 -19.33
CA CYS A 48 45.45 -22.14 -19.46
C CYS A 48 45.97 -22.54 -20.86
N VAL A 49 46.06 -21.57 -21.77
CA VAL A 49 46.81 -21.75 -23.03
C VAL A 49 48.26 -21.43 -22.72
N PRO A 50 49.18 -22.36 -22.88
CA PRO A 50 50.60 -22.04 -22.76
C PRO A 50 51.04 -21.18 -23.97
N LEU A 51 51.35 -19.93 -23.72
CA LEU A 51 52.05 -19.06 -24.69
C LEU A 51 53.48 -19.55 -24.84
N GLN A 52 53.69 -20.46 -25.76
CA GLN A 52 55.03 -20.74 -26.30
C GLN A 52 55.31 -19.78 -27.46
N GLY A 53 56.36 -18.98 -27.31
CA GLY A 53 57.01 -18.33 -28.41
C GLY A 53 56.78 -16.85 -28.63
N MET A 54 57.06 -16.01 -27.65
CA MET A 54 57.48 -14.64 -27.89
C MET A 54 58.80 -14.43 -27.15
N GLN A 55 59.95 -14.44 -27.92
CA GLN A 55 61.19 -13.89 -27.42
C GLN A 55 60.99 -12.38 -27.25
N VAL A 56 60.83 -11.93 -26.03
CA VAL A 56 60.95 -10.52 -25.65
C VAL A 56 62.44 -10.33 -25.32
N SER A 57 63.19 -9.79 -26.30
CA SER A 57 64.53 -9.30 -26.05
C SER A 57 64.45 -8.06 -25.17
N GLY A 58 65.16 -8.07 -24.04
CA GLY A 58 65.46 -6.89 -23.23
C GLY A 58 64.27 -6.45 -22.33
N ALA A 59 63.98 -7.21 -21.27
CA ALA A 59 63.43 -6.59 -20.09
C ALA A 59 64.59 -5.78 -19.46
N GLU A 60 64.59 -4.47 -19.68
CA GLU A 60 65.22 -3.57 -18.71
C GLU A 60 64.54 -3.88 -17.37
N LEU A 61 65.33 -4.36 -16.41
CA LEU A 61 64.90 -4.39 -14.99
C LEU A 61 64.70 -2.94 -14.59
N VAL A 62 63.47 -2.45 -14.72
CA VAL A 62 63.06 -1.19 -14.11
C VAL A 62 63.26 -1.40 -12.61
N ALA A 63 64.18 -0.64 -12.02
CA ALA A 63 64.41 -0.67 -10.59
C ALA A 63 63.05 -0.50 -9.86
N PRO A 64 62.79 -1.25 -8.80
CA PRO A 64 61.56 -1.14 -8.07
C PRO A 64 61.34 0.33 -7.62
N VAL A 65 60.28 0.95 -8.12
CA VAL A 65 59.94 2.34 -7.77
C VAL A 65 59.10 2.31 -6.51
N LEU A 66 59.46 3.15 -5.56
CA LEU A 66 58.68 3.35 -4.33
C LEU A 66 57.27 3.79 -4.72
N ASN A 67 56.25 3.08 -4.23
CA ASN A 67 54.84 3.33 -4.57
C ASN A 67 53.90 3.07 -3.38
N ILE A 68 52.86 3.86 -3.27
CA ILE A 68 51.72 3.62 -2.35
C ILE A 68 50.51 3.25 -3.19
N GLU A 69 49.92 2.07 -2.93
CA GLU A 69 48.64 1.66 -3.46
C GLU A 69 47.61 1.77 -2.35
N GLN A 70 46.46 2.39 -2.64
CA GLN A 70 45.36 2.50 -1.71
C GLN A 70 44.12 1.83 -2.29
N SER A 71 43.40 1.08 -1.46
CA SER A 71 42.12 0.50 -1.82
C SER A 71 41.17 0.53 -0.63
N ALA A 72 39.88 0.69 -0.88
CA ALA A 72 38.87 0.60 0.15
C ALA A 72 37.76 -0.37 -0.29
N LYS A 73 37.31 -1.19 0.65
CA LYS A 73 36.29 -2.22 0.37
C LYS A 73 35.33 -2.34 1.53
N TRP A 74 34.02 -2.40 1.25
CA TRP A 74 33.01 -2.71 2.24
C TRP A 74 33.23 -4.11 2.82
N THR A 75 33.31 -4.23 4.14
CA THR A 75 33.36 -5.49 4.89
C THR A 75 31.99 -5.90 5.39
N ALA A 76 31.14 -4.90 5.73
CA ALA A 76 29.74 -5.07 6.09
C ALA A 76 28.95 -3.86 5.58
N GLU A 77 28.47 -3.93 4.32
CA GLU A 77 27.76 -2.82 3.67
C GLU A 77 26.49 -2.40 4.43
N GLU A 78 25.77 -3.37 4.99
CA GLU A 78 24.56 -3.15 5.81
C GLU A 78 24.81 -2.34 7.08
N ASN A 79 26.06 -2.36 7.60
CA ASN A 79 26.50 -1.65 8.80
C ASN A 79 27.44 -0.50 8.47
N TYR A 80 27.63 -0.19 7.18
CA TYR A 80 28.50 0.87 6.66
C TYR A 80 29.96 0.76 7.11
N LYS A 81 30.47 -0.47 7.30
CA LYS A 81 31.85 -0.78 7.68
C LYS A 81 32.67 -1.17 6.48
N ALA A 82 33.90 -0.65 6.42
CA ALA A 82 34.84 -0.91 5.36
C ALA A 82 36.26 -1.04 5.88
N ASP A 83 37.14 -1.64 5.09
CA ASP A 83 38.60 -1.65 5.31
C ASP A 83 39.28 -0.75 4.27
N LEU A 84 40.05 0.22 4.75
CA LEU A 84 41.05 0.93 3.96
C LEU A 84 42.34 0.15 4.04
N THR A 85 42.85 -0.31 2.90
CA THR A 85 44.15 -0.99 2.80
C THR A 85 45.16 -0.09 2.11
N LEU A 86 46.27 0.18 2.79
CA LEU A 86 47.42 0.91 2.30
C LEU A 86 48.54 -0.11 2.05
N ARG A 87 49.09 -0.16 0.84
CA ARG A 87 50.21 -1.00 0.50
C ARG A 87 51.36 -0.13 -0.03
N LEU A 88 52.42 -0.10 0.73
CA LEU A 88 53.67 0.56 0.35
C LEU A 88 54.60 -0.50 -0.23
N SER A 89 55.14 -0.30 -1.43
CA SER A 89 56.05 -1.24 -2.15
C SER A 89 57.30 -0.52 -2.65
N GLY A 90 58.32 -1.28 -2.95
CA GLY A 90 59.63 -0.74 -3.36
C GLY A 90 60.51 -0.33 -2.18
N LEU A 91 60.29 -0.91 -0.98
CA LEU A 91 61.01 -0.56 0.25
C LEU A 91 62.48 -0.87 0.20
N ASN A 92 62.90 -1.83 -0.64
CA ASN A 92 64.33 -2.16 -0.82
C ASN A 92 65.11 -0.96 -1.37
N THR A 93 64.48 -0.06 -2.13
CA THR A 93 65.16 1.17 -2.62
C THR A 93 65.55 2.11 -1.49
N LEU A 94 64.86 2.03 -0.33
CA LEU A 94 65.16 2.83 0.86
C LEU A 94 66.31 2.21 1.70
N LYS A 95 66.52 0.86 1.59
CA LYS A 95 67.61 0.13 2.27
C LYS A 95 68.95 0.30 1.57
N ASP A 96 68.96 0.32 0.23
CA ASP A 96 70.18 0.35 -0.58
C ASP A 96 70.90 1.71 -0.58
N THR A 97 70.28 2.80 -0.12
CA THR A 97 70.93 4.13 -0.04
C THR A 97 71.97 4.27 1.06
N SER A 98 72.11 3.29 1.96
CA SER A 98 73.17 3.26 3.00
C SER A 98 74.52 2.65 2.55
N GLU A 99 74.50 1.86 1.48
CA GLU A 99 75.79 1.21 0.97
C GLU A 99 76.43 1.93 -0.21
N ALA A 100 75.74 2.85 -0.90
CA ALA A 100 76.25 3.45 -2.17
C ALA A 100 77.17 4.69 -1.95
N GLU A 101 77.42 5.17 -0.74
CA GLU A 101 78.32 6.32 -0.49
C GLU A 101 79.80 5.92 -0.31
N HIS A 102 80.23 4.67 -0.44
CA HIS A 102 81.64 4.20 -0.22
C HIS A 102 82.45 3.82 -1.44
N GLU A 103 82.02 3.99 -2.67
CA GLU A 103 82.85 3.84 -3.84
C GLU A 103 83.15 5.15 -4.55
N LYS A 104 84.29 5.79 -4.18
CA LYS A 104 84.95 6.79 -5.02
C LYS A 104 85.61 6.13 -6.25
N PRO A 105 85.33 6.58 -7.47
CA PRO A 105 86.06 6.12 -8.65
C PRO A 105 87.42 6.79 -8.66
N GLN A 106 88.48 5.95 -8.71
CA GLN A 106 89.85 6.38 -9.06
C GLN A 106 89.88 6.95 -10.47
N ALA A 107 90.46 8.16 -10.58
CA ALA A 107 90.73 8.86 -11.82
C ALA A 107 91.81 8.15 -12.62
N GLY A 108 91.51 7.71 -13.81
CA GLY A 108 92.39 7.39 -14.89
C GLY A 108 92.49 8.57 -15.86
N MET A 109 93.71 9.09 -15.95
CA MET A 109 94.14 10.23 -16.74
C MET A 109 94.22 9.82 -18.22
N GLU A 110 93.60 10.60 -19.12
CA GLU A 110 94.22 10.89 -20.43
C GLU A 110 93.78 12.26 -20.95
N THR A 111 94.85 12.97 -21.37
CA THR A 111 94.95 14.30 -21.91
C THR A 111 94.47 14.34 -23.36
N GLU A 112 93.75 15.33 -23.78
CA GLU A 112 93.96 16.04 -25.03
C GLU A 112 93.55 17.50 -24.99
N SER A 113 94.49 18.31 -25.46
CA SER A 113 94.51 19.76 -25.57
C SER A 113 93.66 20.26 -26.72
N PHE A 114 93.07 21.40 -26.57
CA PHE A 114 93.02 22.43 -27.63
C PHE A 114 92.80 23.83 -27.05
N THR A 115 93.60 24.70 -27.59
CA THR A 115 93.97 26.05 -27.42
C THR A 115 92.85 27.09 -27.65
N ALA A 116 93.00 28.17 -26.99
CA ALA A 116 93.15 29.61 -27.26
C ALA A 116 91.82 30.41 -26.99
N ASP A 117 91.78 31.58 -26.50
CA ASP A 117 92.65 32.76 -26.55
C ASP A 117 92.14 33.86 -25.62
N GLU A 118 93.11 34.69 -25.13
CA GLU A 118 93.03 36.10 -24.75
C GLU A 118 91.98 36.55 -23.68
N GLY A 119 92.24 37.38 -22.70
CA GLY A 119 93.36 38.28 -22.44
C GLY A 119 93.17 39.03 -21.12
N GLU A 120 94.32 39.44 -20.62
CA GLU A 120 94.60 40.65 -19.84
C GLU A 120 93.89 40.87 -18.47
N ASN A 121 94.51 41.18 -17.41
CA ASN A 121 95.80 41.73 -16.99
C ASN A 121 95.76 42.05 -15.51
N MET A 122 96.94 41.94 -14.87
CA MET A 122 97.52 42.77 -13.79
C MET A 122 96.88 42.74 -12.40
N GLU A 123 97.60 42.69 -11.37
CA GLU A 123 99.00 42.79 -10.88
C GLU A 123 98.94 42.46 -9.37
N GLU A 124 99.86 41.74 -8.96
CA GLU A 124 101.12 41.96 -8.17
C GLU A 124 100.89 42.03 -6.65
N ASN A 125 101.51 41.27 -5.92
CA ASN A 125 102.69 41.35 -5.08
C ASN A 125 102.68 40.37 -3.87
N SER A 126 103.62 39.48 -3.85
CA SER A 126 104.69 39.28 -2.85
C SER A 126 104.27 39.16 -1.38
N GLU A 127 104.78 38.37 -0.53
CA GLU A 127 106.07 37.63 -0.28
C GLU A 127 105.87 36.74 0.96
N GLU A 128 106.65 35.74 1.01
CA GLU A 128 107.30 35.05 2.11
C GLU A 128 106.60 34.16 3.11
N GLY A 129 106.83 32.90 3.02
CA GLY A 129 107.83 32.25 3.90
C GLY A 129 107.18 31.52 5.11
N GLY A 130 107.38 30.21 5.13
CA GLY A 130 107.31 29.48 6.37
C GLY A 130 106.86 28.04 6.25
N ALA A 131 107.78 27.16 6.23
CA ALA A 131 107.61 25.77 6.44
C ALA A 131 107.08 25.44 7.83
N ALA A 132 106.06 24.60 7.96
CA ALA A 132 105.86 23.74 9.12
C ALA A 132 104.83 22.64 8.86
N GLU A 133 105.30 21.45 8.97
CA GLU A 133 104.72 20.27 9.62
C GLU A 133 103.31 19.83 9.31
N LYS A 134 103.22 18.66 8.67
CA LYS A 134 102.05 17.79 8.59
C LYS A 134 101.59 17.41 9.99
N ALA A 135 100.38 17.82 10.34
CA ALA A 135 99.51 17.12 11.30
C ALA A 135 98.26 16.63 10.54
N GLU A 136 98.19 15.36 10.40
CA GLU A 136 96.95 14.68 10.00
C GLU A 136 95.98 14.88 11.13
N THR A 137 95.02 15.83 10.99
CA THR A 137 93.81 15.87 11.80
C THR A 137 92.82 14.96 11.11
N GLU A 138 92.58 13.79 11.72
CA GLU A 138 91.39 13.03 11.50
C GLU A 138 90.22 13.95 11.74
N ASN A 139 89.41 14.21 10.71
CA ASN A 139 88.16 14.88 10.78
C ASN A 139 87.22 13.91 11.53
N PRO A 140 86.64 14.24 12.67
CA PRO A 140 85.68 13.38 13.30
C PRO A 140 84.54 13.19 12.29
N ALA A 141 84.27 11.94 11.94
CA ALA A 141 83.10 11.58 11.16
C ALA A 141 81.86 12.22 11.80
N MET A 142 81.16 13.13 11.11
CA MET A 142 79.88 13.64 11.55
C MET A 142 78.98 12.42 11.82
N PRO A 143 78.26 12.38 12.94
CA PRO A 143 77.34 11.29 13.21
C PRO A 143 76.36 11.23 12.06
N GLU A 144 76.24 10.07 11.43
CA GLU A 144 75.21 9.79 10.41
C GLU A 144 73.88 10.14 11.01
N GLU A 145 73.16 11.16 10.48
CA GLU A 145 71.83 11.50 10.89
C GLU A 145 70.93 10.32 10.58
N LYS A 146 70.34 9.74 11.63
CA LYS A 146 69.44 8.61 11.56
C LYS A 146 68.22 8.98 10.73
N LYS A 147 68.02 8.30 9.60
CA LYS A 147 66.82 8.46 8.78
C LYS A 147 65.63 7.83 9.49
N GLU A 148 64.51 8.56 9.58
CA GLU A 148 63.22 8.07 10.09
C GLU A 148 62.20 8.16 8.98
N TYR A 149 61.43 7.05 8.76
CA TYR A 149 60.39 6.99 7.74
C TYR A 149 59.02 7.01 8.39
N ILE A 150 58.15 7.95 7.97
CA ILE A 150 56.86 8.21 8.57
C ILE A 150 55.79 8.06 7.51
N LEU A 151 54.94 7.05 7.66
CA LEU A 151 53.73 6.89 6.85
C LEU A 151 52.57 7.64 7.54
N THR A 152 52.02 8.60 6.84
CA THR A 152 50.87 9.39 7.35
C THR A 152 49.67 9.20 6.44
N THR A 153 48.46 9.01 7.02
CA THR A 153 47.22 9.03 6.28
C THR A 153 46.14 9.84 7.04
N TYR A 154 45.39 10.63 6.31
CA TYR A 154 44.27 11.40 6.87
C TYR A 154 42.96 10.74 6.48
N ILE A 155 42.23 10.15 7.44
CA ILE A 155 40.88 9.64 7.24
C ILE A 155 39.94 10.82 7.02
N SER A 156 39.13 10.77 5.95
CA SER A 156 38.27 11.89 5.56
C SER A 156 37.17 12.19 6.57
N GLU A 157 36.55 13.38 6.43
CA GLU A 157 35.42 13.83 7.26
C GLU A 157 34.22 12.87 7.21
N TYR A 158 34.15 12.00 6.22
CA TYR A 158 33.03 11.06 6.03
C TYR A 158 33.15 9.80 6.88
N PHE A 159 34.36 9.43 7.34
CA PHE A 159 34.61 8.17 8.02
C PHE A 159 35.19 8.33 9.43
N LEU A 160 34.91 7.33 10.26
CA LEU A 160 35.48 7.16 11.59
C LEU A 160 36.38 5.91 11.57
N PRO A 161 37.70 6.03 11.88
CA PRO A 161 38.55 4.86 12.02
C PRO A 161 38.19 4.11 13.32
N ASP A 162 38.24 2.79 13.29
CA ASP A 162 38.13 1.97 14.49
C ASP A 162 39.52 1.83 15.13
N ILE A 163 39.84 2.81 15.98
CA ILE A 163 41.16 2.95 16.61
C ILE A 163 41.54 1.71 17.45
N ALA A 164 40.54 1.02 18.02
CA ALA A 164 40.78 -0.15 18.86
C ALA A 164 41.38 -1.36 18.09
N PHE A 165 41.28 -1.36 16.77
CA PHE A 165 41.79 -2.41 15.91
C PHE A 165 43.08 -2.03 15.17
N LEU A 166 43.62 -0.83 15.44
CA LEU A 166 44.90 -0.43 14.88
C LEU A 166 46.08 -1.08 15.63
N PRO A 167 47.21 -1.38 14.93
CA PRO A 167 48.46 -1.77 15.59
C PRO A 167 48.91 -0.74 16.64
N GLU A 168 49.55 -1.21 17.71
CA GLU A 168 49.98 -0.35 18.84
C GLU A 168 50.99 0.73 18.43
N GLU A 169 51.71 0.50 17.34
CA GLU A 169 52.70 1.43 16.79
C GLU A 169 52.07 2.64 16.09
N ILE A 170 50.80 2.54 15.73
CA ILE A 170 50.10 3.63 15.01
C ILE A 170 49.51 4.62 15.98
N THR A 171 49.85 5.86 15.81
CA THR A 171 49.23 6.96 16.53
C THR A 171 48.04 7.51 15.74
N ALA A 172 46.92 7.75 16.43
CA ALA A 172 45.71 8.38 15.87
C ALA A 172 45.44 9.70 16.58
N GLU A 173 45.39 10.78 15.84
CA GLU A 173 45.14 12.12 16.35
C GLU A 173 43.96 12.77 15.61
N THR A 174 43.14 13.52 16.34
CA THR A 174 42.10 14.34 15.74
C THR A 174 42.67 15.69 15.27
N VAL A 175 42.38 16.04 14.02
CA VAL A 175 42.83 17.31 13.40
C VAL A 175 41.59 18.09 12.96
N SER A 176 41.49 19.35 13.36
CA SER A 176 40.42 20.25 12.92
C SER A 176 40.79 20.88 11.57
N ILE A 177 39.88 20.77 10.61
CA ILE A 177 40.01 21.36 9.29
C ILE A 177 38.76 22.17 8.95
N LYS A 178 38.83 23.04 7.94
CA LYS A 178 37.65 23.68 7.35
C LYS A 178 37.07 22.86 6.23
N ASN A 179 35.77 22.49 6.30
CA ASN A 179 35.08 21.82 5.24
C ASN A 179 34.81 22.74 4.02
N GLN A 180 34.24 22.21 2.94
CA GLN A 180 33.91 23.00 1.74
C GLN A 180 32.95 24.16 2.00
N LYS A 181 32.17 24.13 3.11
CA LYS A 181 31.28 25.21 3.54
C LYS A 181 31.98 26.23 4.44
N GLY A 182 33.23 25.99 4.81
CA GLY A 182 33.98 26.85 5.73
C GLY A 182 33.70 26.59 7.22
N GLU A 183 33.01 25.51 7.55
CA GLU A 183 32.71 25.07 8.92
C GLU A 183 33.87 24.22 9.45
N ASP A 184 34.15 24.29 10.74
CA ASP A 184 35.16 23.46 11.39
C ASP A 184 34.65 22.00 11.44
N THR A 185 35.45 21.07 10.92
CA THR A 185 35.20 19.65 10.98
C THR A 185 36.41 18.88 11.47
N GLU A 186 36.21 17.73 12.08
CA GLU A 186 37.27 16.92 12.65
C GLU A 186 37.52 15.69 11.76
N ILE A 187 38.80 15.51 11.40
CA ILE A 187 39.30 14.32 10.69
C ILE A 187 40.36 13.64 11.55
N PHE A 188 40.73 12.40 11.19
CA PHE A 188 41.73 11.65 11.91
C PHE A 188 43.03 11.59 11.10
N ARG A 189 44.14 11.95 11.74
CA ARG A 189 45.49 11.72 11.25
C ARG A 189 46.02 10.43 11.88
N LEU A 190 46.37 9.44 11.05
CA LEU A 190 47.05 8.22 11.46
C LEU A 190 48.52 8.33 11.05
N THR A 191 49.42 8.04 11.99
CA THR A 191 50.87 8.13 11.77
C THR A 191 51.52 6.84 12.23
N ASP A 192 52.32 6.25 11.32
CA ASP A 192 53.12 5.05 11.56
C ASP A 192 54.60 5.36 11.32
N HIS A 193 55.44 5.11 12.34
CA HIS A 193 56.90 5.26 12.26
C HIS A 193 57.54 3.96 11.79
N LEU A 194 57.75 3.83 10.47
CA LEU A 194 58.21 2.61 9.83
C LEU A 194 59.66 2.31 10.15
N GLN A 195 59.91 1.14 10.67
CA GLN A 195 61.26 0.60 10.85
C GLN A 195 61.66 -0.23 9.62
N ILE A 196 62.05 0.46 8.51
CA ILE A 196 62.31 -0.14 7.22
C ILE A 196 63.29 -1.33 7.30
N GLU A 197 64.28 -1.25 8.20
CA GLU A 197 65.26 -2.29 8.44
C GLU A 197 64.65 -3.61 8.97
N LYS A 198 63.52 -3.52 9.66
CA LYS A 198 62.81 -4.69 10.20
C LYS A 198 61.82 -5.31 9.23
N ILE A 199 61.46 -4.61 8.17
CA ILE A 199 60.55 -5.12 7.15
C ILE A 199 61.35 -6.03 6.21
N THR A 200 61.07 -7.33 6.25
CA THR A 200 61.79 -8.36 5.45
C THR A 200 61.33 -8.37 4.00
N GLU A 201 60.08 -8.08 3.76
CA GLU A 201 59.45 -8.01 2.44
C GLU A 201 59.76 -6.68 1.74
N ASP A 202 59.65 -6.63 0.41
CA ASP A 202 59.74 -5.37 -0.36
C ASP A 202 58.46 -4.54 -0.31
N TYR A 203 57.59 -4.86 0.62
CA TYR A 203 56.33 -4.12 0.86
C TYR A 203 55.93 -4.11 2.33
N TYR A 204 55.14 -3.10 2.68
CA TYR A 204 54.45 -2.98 3.95
C TYR A 204 52.94 -2.80 3.69
N THR A 205 52.07 -3.44 4.49
CA THR A 205 50.63 -3.31 4.34
C THR A 205 50.01 -2.92 5.69
N LEU A 206 49.20 -1.85 5.67
CA LEU A 206 48.40 -1.41 6.79
C LEU A 206 46.91 -1.48 6.39
N THR A 207 46.11 -2.15 7.22
CA THR A 207 44.64 -2.16 7.09
C THR A 207 44.02 -1.35 8.23
N VAL A 208 43.19 -0.38 7.87
CA VAL A 208 42.48 0.52 8.78
C VAL A 208 40.99 0.24 8.64
N PRO A 209 40.34 -0.39 9.63
CA PRO A 209 38.89 -0.51 9.65
C PRO A 209 38.26 0.87 9.85
N VAL A 210 37.26 1.19 9.01
CA VAL A 210 36.57 2.48 9.03
C VAL A 210 35.05 2.27 8.98
N THR A 211 34.31 3.20 9.58
CA THR A 211 32.84 3.22 9.53
C THR A 211 32.37 4.55 8.96
N LEU A 212 31.46 4.53 7.99
CA LEU A 212 30.83 5.75 7.47
C LEU A 212 30.03 6.41 8.58
N ARG A 213 30.18 7.72 8.77
CA ARG A 213 29.47 8.47 9.81
C ARG A 213 27.96 8.43 9.58
N PRO A 214 27.13 8.39 10.65
CA PRO A 214 25.67 8.22 10.57
C PRO A 214 24.98 9.22 9.65
N GLU A 215 25.44 10.46 9.62
CA GLU A 215 24.89 11.54 8.80
C GLU A 215 25.03 11.34 7.29
N TYR A 216 25.90 10.42 6.86
CA TYR A 216 26.16 10.08 5.45
C TYR A 216 25.64 8.69 5.05
N GLN A 217 25.12 7.89 6.00
CA GLN A 217 24.71 6.50 5.75
C GLN A 217 23.43 6.41 4.92
N LEU A 218 22.49 7.35 5.10
CA LEU A 218 21.23 7.35 4.40
C LEU A 218 21.13 8.56 3.46
N SER A 219 21.15 8.28 2.17
CA SER A 219 20.97 9.29 1.12
C SER A 219 19.98 8.76 0.09
N TRP A 220 19.14 9.63 -0.47
CA TRP A 220 18.24 9.30 -1.57
C TRP A 220 18.96 9.18 -2.93
N GLU A 221 20.27 9.52 -2.99
CA GLU A 221 21.13 9.38 -4.17
C GLU A 221 22.32 8.48 -3.88
N LYS A 222 22.82 7.84 -4.94
CA LYS A 222 24.14 7.21 -4.89
C LYS A 222 25.21 8.28 -4.73
N ARG A 223 26.14 8.06 -3.82
CA ARG A 223 27.26 8.97 -3.58
C ARG A 223 28.54 8.19 -3.38
N ASN A 224 29.62 8.71 -3.98
CA ASN A 224 30.96 8.27 -3.67
C ASN A 224 31.50 9.14 -2.53
N TYR A 225 32.09 8.50 -1.56
CA TYR A 225 32.79 9.18 -0.47
C TYR A 225 34.27 8.78 -0.48
N PRO A 226 35.20 9.77 -0.57
CA PRO A 226 36.61 9.49 -0.43
C PRO A 226 36.89 9.01 1.00
N VAL A 227 37.67 7.94 1.15
CA VAL A 227 38.00 7.38 2.46
C VAL A 227 39.15 8.15 3.11
N VAL A 228 40.07 8.66 2.27
CA VAL A 228 41.19 9.50 2.68
C VAL A 228 40.94 10.94 2.24
N GLN A 229 41.29 11.89 3.10
CA GLN A 229 41.22 13.31 2.78
C GLN A 229 42.52 13.69 2.02
N ASP A 230 42.45 13.79 0.71
CA ASP A 230 43.63 13.96 -0.17
C ASP A 230 43.74 15.36 -0.80
N GLU A 231 42.75 16.24 -0.58
CA GLU A 231 42.79 17.63 -1.03
C GLU A 231 42.66 18.61 0.15
N PRO A 232 43.39 19.73 0.15
CA PRO A 232 43.11 20.77 1.10
C PRO A 232 41.72 21.34 0.80
N LEU A 233 40.84 21.36 1.79
CA LEU A 233 39.48 21.89 1.66
C LEU A 233 39.50 23.44 1.47
N GLN A 234 40.64 24.08 1.76
CA GLN A 234 40.90 25.50 1.49
C GLN A 234 42.33 25.67 0.99
N LYS A 235 42.54 26.71 0.17
CA LYS A 235 43.80 26.98 -0.54
C LYS A 235 45.04 27.13 0.32
N ASP A 236 44.90 27.45 1.62
CA ASP A 236 46.00 27.72 2.55
C ASP A 236 46.22 26.59 3.60
N GLN A 237 45.53 25.44 3.45
CA GLN A 237 45.76 24.31 4.33
C GLN A 237 46.90 23.43 3.82
N PRO A 238 47.70 22.79 4.72
CA PRO A 238 48.74 21.86 4.33
C PRO A 238 48.11 20.70 3.55
N GLY A 239 48.83 20.14 2.59
CA GLY A 239 48.39 18.97 1.83
C GLY A 239 48.00 17.85 2.78
N LEU A 240 46.78 17.31 2.54
CA LEU A 240 46.26 16.15 3.23
C LEU A 240 46.40 14.95 2.29
N GLY A 241 46.22 13.74 2.78
CA GLY A 241 46.30 12.54 1.97
C GLY A 241 47.04 11.41 2.66
N THR A 242 47.50 10.45 1.85
CA THR A 242 48.42 9.39 2.31
C THR A 242 49.76 9.62 1.67
N PHE A 243 50.79 9.72 2.49
CA PHE A 243 52.16 9.92 2.01
C PHE A 243 53.20 9.29 2.93
N LEU A 244 54.31 8.89 2.35
CA LEU A 244 55.52 8.50 3.06
C LEU A 244 56.50 9.66 3.07
N GLN A 245 57.04 9.98 4.23
CA GLN A 245 58.04 11.03 4.44
C GLN A 245 59.33 10.43 5.00
N GLU A 246 60.44 10.93 4.55
CA GLU A 246 61.74 10.76 5.18
C GLU A 246 62.05 11.98 6.06
N LYS A 247 62.38 11.73 7.30
CA LYS A 247 62.83 12.76 8.26
C LYS A 247 64.31 12.64 8.49
N ARG A 248 65.03 13.77 8.29
CA ARG A 248 66.44 13.92 8.61
C ARG A 248 66.60 15.15 9.49
N GLY A 249 66.87 14.94 10.77
CA GLY A 249 66.88 16.02 11.74
C GLY A 249 65.51 16.71 11.83
N GLU A 250 65.43 18.01 11.48
CA GLU A 250 64.17 18.77 11.43
C GLU A 250 63.55 18.82 10.03
N GLU A 251 64.22 18.32 8.99
CA GLU A 251 63.70 18.33 7.63
C GLU A 251 62.80 17.12 7.37
N LEU A 252 61.66 17.36 6.74
CA LEU A 252 60.69 16.35 6.28
C LEU A 252 60.60 16.41 4.75
N GLN A 253 60.90 15.32 4.07
CA GLN A 253 60.75 15.18 2.63
C GLN A 253 59.70 14.15 2.28
N THR A 254 58.69 14.54 1.51
CA THR A 254 57.69 13.58 0.97
C THR A 254 58.31 12.78 -0.18
N LEU A 255 58.35 11.48 -0.02
CA LEU A 255 58.90 10.55 -0.99
C LEU A 255 57.86 10.08 -2.00
N VAL A 256 56.66 9.79 -1.56
CA VAL A 256 55.58 9.28 -2.39
C VAL A 256 54.22 9.61 -1.76
N SER A 257 53.21 9.88 -2.59
CA SER A 257 51.82 10.08 -2.21
C SER A 257 50.90 9.45 -3.25
N ASN A 258 49.66 9.15 -2.84
CA ASN A 258 48.68 8.57 -3.77
C ASN A 258 47.26 9.10 -3.46
N PRO A 259 46.38 9.24 -4.50
CA PRO A 259 45.02 9.72 -4.33
C PRO A 259 44.14 8.76 -3.52
N SER A 260 43.06 9.30 -2.92
CA SER A 260 42.11 8.59 -2.08
C SER A 260 41.31 7.54 -2.88
N PRO A 261 41.11 6.35 -2.33
CA PRO A 261 40.06 5.46 -2.79
C PRO A 261 38.69 5.97 -2.39
N GLU A 262 37.69 5.76 -3.24
CA GLU A 262 36.30 6.12 -2.97
C GLU A 262 35.46 4.87 -2.67
N LEU A 263 34.50 5.02 -1.77
CA LEU A 263 33.48 4.03 -1.49
C LEU A 263 32.11 4.51 -1.97
N LEU A 264 31.47 3.68 -2.80
CA LEU A 264 30.14 3.92 -3.29
C LEU A 264 29.10 3.55 -2.23
N VAL A 265 28.32 4.54 -1.78
CA VAL A 265 27.13 4.33 -0.97
C VAL A 265 25.91 4.31 -1.89
N ASN A 266 25.18 3.20 -1.87
CA ASN A 266 23.97 3.07 -2.66
C ASN A 266 22.87 3.98 -2.15
N ALA A 267 21.97 4.40 -3.05
CA ALA A 267 20.77 5.13 -2.65
C ALA A 267 19.95 4.30 -1.66
N ALA A 268 19.43 4.94 -0.63
CA ALA A 268 18.53 4.30 0.33
C ALA A 268 17.29 3.74 -0.38
N LYS A 269 16.91 2.53 -0.03
CA LYS A 269 15.74 1.88 -0.60
C LYS A 269 14.48 2.53 -0.05
N THR A 270 13.53 2.85 -0.93
CA THR A 270 12.17 3.21 -0.58
C THR A 270 11.26 2.03 -0.86
N GLY A 271 10.31 1.79 0.00
CA GLY A 271 9.36 0.71 -0.18
C GLY A 271 8.14 0.89 0.72
N ILE A 272 6.99 0.48 0.21
CA ILE A 272 5.74 0.48 0.95
C ILE A 272 4.95 -0.75 0.55
N GLU A 273 4.43 -1.48 1.52
CA GLU A 273 3.57 -2.63 1.34
C GLU A 273 2.27 -2.44 2.09
N ALA A 274 1.18 -2.97 1.55
CA ALA A 274 -0.12 -2.92 2.18
C ALA A 274 -0.85 -4.25 2.01
N VAL A 275 -1.59 -4.67 3.04
CA VAL A 275 -2.43 -5.87 3.03
C VAL A 275 -3.81 -5.49 3.54
N LEU A 276 -4.84 -5.69 2.70
CA LEU A 276 -6.23 -5.42 3.02
C LEU A 276 -6.96 -6.73 3.33
N ARG A 277 -7.72 -6.75 4.43
CA ARG A 277 -8.54 -7.90 4.85
C ARG A 277 -9.90 -7.43 5.32
N ALA A 278 -10.92 -8.22 5.03
CA ALA A 278 -12.26 -8.06 5.63
C ALA A 278 -12.41 -9.02 6.82
N ASP A 279 -13.28 -8.68 7.76
CA ASP A 279 -13.63 -9.52 8.91
C ASP A 279 -14.54 -10.70 8.53
N VAL A 280 -15.15 -10.65 7.34
CA VAL A 280 -16.01 -11.70 6.78
C VAL A 280 -15.75 -11.91 5.29
N GLU A 281 -15.95 -13.14 4.81
CA GLU A 281 -15.91 -13.46 3.37
C GLU A 281 -17.24 -13.16 2.67
N LYS A 282 -18.34 -13.08 3.44
CA LYS A 282 -19.69 -12.86 2.93
C LYS A 282 -20.47 -11.96 3.89
N THR A 283 -21.28 -11.10 3.32
CA THR A 283 -22.23 -10.26 4.06
C THR A 283 -23.56 -10.20 3.33
N LYS A 284 -24.62 -9.77 4.01
CA LYS A 284 -25.87 -9.40 3.36
C LYS A 284 -25.85 -7.93 2.97
N ALA A 285 -26.54 -7.59 1.90
CA ALA A 285 -26.81 -6.20 1.55
C ALA A 285 -27.35 -5.43 2.75
N GLY A 286 -26.97 -4.16 2.92
CA GLY A 286 -27.35 -3.35 4.08
C GLY A 286 -26.66 -3.69 5.40
N GLN A 287 -25.74 -4.68 5.44
CA GLN A 287 -24.99 -5.02 6.64
C GLN A 287 -23.57 -4.47 6.58
N PRO A 288 -23.05 -3.86 7.66
CA PRO A 288 -21.70 -3.34 7.70
C PRO A 288 -20.65 -4.46 7.68
N VAL A 289 -19.49 -4.17 7.05
CA VAL A 289 -18.32 -5.03 7.00
C VAL A 289 -17.12 -4.21 7.45
N ASN A 290 -16.32 -4.77 8.35
CA ASN A 290 -15.12 -4.11 8.81
C ASN A 290 -13.90 -4.61 8.02
N TYR A 291 -13.10 -3.66 7.57
CA TYR A 291 -11.85 -3.90 6.88
C TYR A 291 -10.67 -3.45 7.73
N ILE A 292 -9.59 -4.20 7.63
CA ILE A 292 -8.31 -3.90 8.25
C ILE A 292 -7.29 -3.76 7.12
N LEU A 293 -6.62 -2.61 7.08
CA LEU A 293 -5.47 -2.36 6.23
C LEU A 293 -4.21 -2.33 7.09
N ASP A 294 -3.34 -3.31 6.93
CA ASP A 294 -1.99 -3.28 7.48
C ASP A 294 -1.07 -2.62 6.42
N VAL A 295 -0.44 -1.50 6.74
CA VAL A 295 0.52 -0.81 5.88
C VAL A 295 1.90 -0.79 6.55
N THR A 296 2.95 -1.10 5.78
CA THR A 296 4.33 -1.22 6.28
C THR A 296 5.29 -0.44 5.39
N ASN A 297 6.15 0.37 6.00
CA ASN A 297 7.31 0.95 5.33
C ASN A 297 8.42 -0.09 5.28
N THR A 298 8.65 -0.69 4.11
CA THR A 298 9.72 -1.68 3.87
C THR A 298 11.03 -1.04 3.42
N GLY A 299 11.05 0.30 3.34
CA GLY A 299 12.22 1.08 2.97
C GLY A 299 13.12 1.45 4.16
N GLN A 300 14.14 2.25 3.86
CA GLN A 300 15.12 2.76 4.82
C GLN A 300 14.92 4.23 5.17
N LEU A 301 13.99 4.92 4.50
CA LEU A 301 13.66 6.32 4.72
C LEU A 301 12.25 6.46 5.28
N SER A 302 12.04 7.43 6.17
CA SER A 302 10.69 7.77 6.67
C SER A 302 9.82 8.30 5.54
N LEU A 303 8.59 7.81 5.47
CA LEU A 303 7.55 8.25 4.55
C LEU A 303 6.62 9.22 5.28
N THR A 304 6.18 10.27 4.59
CA THR A 304 5.31 11.31 5.15
C THR A 304 4.14 11.58 4.22
N ASP A 305 3.02 12.08 4.75
CA ASP A 305 1.81 12.41 3.99
C ASP A 305 1.34 11.24 3.10
N LEU A 306 1.22 10.04 3.72
CA LEU A 306 0.72 8.86 3.01
C LEU A 306 -0.78 9.01 2.78
N ARG A 307 -1.20 9.00 1.51
CA ARG A 307 -2.59 9.17 1.09
C ARG A 307 -3.21 7.84 0.68
N PHE A 308 -4.39 7.58 1.22
CA PHE A 308 -5.15 6.35 1.02
C PHE A 308 -6.44 6.67 0.27
N SER A 309 -6.61 6.12 -0.92
CA SER A 309 -7.83 6.23 -1.70
C SER A 309 -8.46 4.86 -1.91
N SER A 310 -9.78 4.78 -1.69
CA SER A 310 -10.56 3.55 -1.87
C SER A 310 -11.30 3.56 -3.19
N SER A 311 -11.33 2.41 -3.87
CA SER A 311 -12.17 2.16 -5.03
C SER A 311 -12.91 0.82 -4.88
N PHE A 312 -14.12 0.77 -5.42
CA PHE A 312 -15.02 -0.37 -5.29
C PHE A 312 -15.52 -0.81 -6.66
N SER A 313 -15.73 -2.12 -6.86
CA SER A 313 -16.35 -2.66 -8.07
C SER A 313 -17.86 -2.41 -8.17
N MET A 314 -18.49 -2.01 -7.06
CA MET A 314 -19.90 -1.67 -6.98
C MET A 314 -20.06 -0.18 -6.69
N GLU A 315 -21.08 0.45 -7.24
CA GLU A 315 -21.52 1.80 -6.89
C GLU A 315 -22.30 1.81 -5.57
N ASP A 316 -22.52 3.00 -5.00
CA ASP A 316 -23.30 3.22 -3.77
C ASP A 316 -22.78 2.47 -2.54
N ILE A 317 -21.45 2.32 -2.44
CA ILE A 317 -20.80 1.83 -1.24
C ILE A 317 -20.47 3.00 -0.34
N ARG A 318 -20.99 2.99 0.89
CA ARG A 318 -20.58 3.93 1.92
C ARG A 318 -19.39 3.38 2.68
N ALA A 319 -18.28 4.10 2.64
CA ALA A 319 -17.04 3.74 3.33
C ALA A 319 -16.67 4.81 4.36
N VAL A 320 -16.28 4.39 5.55
CA VAL A 320 -15.88 5.28 6.64
C VAL A 320 -14.62 4.76 7.30
N TRP A 321 -13.54 5.56 7.27
CA TRP A 321 -12.32 5.29 8.00
C TRP A 321 -12.47 5.64 9.48
N GLU A 322 -11.89 4.85 10.37
CA GLU A 322 -11.72 5.21 11.77
C GLU A 322 -10.57 6.22 11.89
N SER A 323 -10.83 7.39 12.49
CA SER A 323 -9.81 8.43 12.68
C SER A 323 -8.97 8.16 13.92
N GLU A 324 -7.66 8.42 13.82
CA GLU A 324 -6.67 8.41 14.91
C GLU A 324 -5.92 9.77 14.91
N PRO A 325 -5.15 10.14 15.94
CA PRO A 325 -4.53 11.48 16.03
C PRO A 325 -3.61 11.84 14.85
N ASP A 326 -2.94 10.84 14.27
CA ASP A 326 -2.01 10.98 13.13
C ASP A 326 -2.58 10.40 11.81
N PHE A 327 -3.85 9.97 11.84
CA PHE A 327 -4.59 9.45 10.69
C PHE A 327 -5.98 10.10 10.61
N TYR A 328 -6.22 10.87 9.56
CA TYR A 328 -7.44 11.68 9.38
C TYR A 328 -7.96 11.63 7.95
N VAL A 329 -9.20 12.05 7.76
CA VAL A 329 -9.84 12.11 6.43
C VAL A 329 -9.72 13.50 5.84
N ASP A 330 -9.21 13.60 4.61
CA ASP A 330 -9.09 14.81 3.80
C ASP A 330 -9.86 14.63 2.48
N GLY A 331 -11.08 15.11 2.45
CA GLY A 331 -11.97 14.96 1.29
C GLY A 331 -12.37 13.51 1.03
N LYS A 332 -11.87 12.92 -0.05
CA LYS A 332 -12.13 11.51 -0.43
C LYS A 332 -10.99 10.57 -0.05
N GLU A 333 -9.91 11.09 0.47
CA GLU A 333 -8.73 10.35 0.86
C GLU A 333 -8.60 10.35 2.39
N ALA A 334 -7.94 9.35 2.92
CA ALA A 334 -7.43 9.38 4.28
C ALA A 334 -5.92 9.61 4.23
N VAL A 335 -5.37 10.22 5.26
CA VAL A 335 -3.97 10.65 5.34
C VAL A 335 -3.35 10.16 6.63
N LEU A 336 -2.21 9.46 6.53
CA LEU A 336 -1.33 9.12 7.63
C LEU A 336 -0.13 10.07 7.61
N ALA A 337 0.13 10.74 8.72
CA ALA A 337 1.15 11.80 8.79
C ALA A 337 2.56 11.29 8.50
N ALA A 338 2.95 10.16 9.07
CA ALA A 338 4.27 9.55 8.88
C ALA A 338 4.26 8.04 9.10
N LEU A 339 5.28 7.36 8.53
CA LEU A 339 5.57 5.94 8.72
C LEU A 339 7.08 5.75 8.66
N ASN A 340 7.71 5.43 9.79
CA ASN A 340 9.15 5.26 9.90
C ASN A 340 9.65 3.96 9.24
N PRO A 341 10.95 3.83 8.94
CA PRO A 341 11.52 2.59 8.41
C PRO A 341 11.18 1.38 9.26
N GLY A 342 10.63 0.32 8.64
CA GLY A 342 10.21 -0.90 9.32
C GLY A 342 8.93 -0.78 10.15
N GLU A 343 8.35 0.41 10.27
CA GLU A 343 7.10 0.61 11.00
C GLU A 343 5.91 0.04 10.23
N SER A 344 4.98 -0.56 10.98
CA SER A 344 3.69 -1.05 10.47
C SER A 344 2.54 -0.37 11.21
N ARG A 345 1.54 0.10 10.47
CA ARG A 345 0.32 0.69 11.02
C ARG A 345 -0.89 -0.13 10.59
N ARG A 346 -1.81 -0.31 11.52
CA ARG A 346 -3.08 -0.98 11.29
C ARG A 346 -4.20 0.05 11.26
N LEU A 347 -4.80 0.22 10.10
CA LEU A 347 -5.89 1.16 9.86
C LEU A 347 -7.20 0.39 9.70
N ARG A 348 -8.31 0.97 10.16
CA ARG A 348 -9.62 0.34 10.12
C ARG A 348 -10.59 1.16 9.29
N MET A 349 -11.48 0.45 8.60
CA MET A 349 -12.55 1.04 7.82
C MET A 349 -13.80 0.18 7.87
N THR A 350 -14.96 0.81 7.92
CA THR A 350 -16.26 0.14 7.81
C THR A 350 -16.88 0.45 6.46
N LEU A 351 -17.32 -0.59 5.76
CA LEU A 351 -18.10 -0.52 4.53
C LEU A 351 -19.54 -0.90 4.77
N LEU A 352 -20.47 -0.18 4.14
CA LEU A 352 -21.90 -0.48 4.15
C LEU A 352 -22.39 -0.57 2.70
N PRO A 353 -22.58 -1.78 2.14
CA PRO A 353 -23.25 -1.96 0.86
C PRO A 353 -24.70 -1.54 0.94
N ASP A 354 -25.26 -0.92 -0.11
CA ASP A 354 -26.67 -0.61 -0.21
C ASP A 354 -27.53 -1.88 -0.20
N GLU A 355 -28.78 -1.79 0.29
CA GLU A 355 -29.73 -2.92 0.40
C GLU A 355 -30.08 -3.59 -0.95
N ASN A 356 -29.84 -2.89 -2.07
CA ASN A 356 -30.14 -3.38 -3.41
C ASN A 356 -28.92 -3.99 -4.12
N LYS A 357 -27.77 -4.12 -3.44
CA LYS A 357 -26.55 -4.67 -4.02
C LYS A 357 -26.45 -6.19 -3.83
N GLU A 358 -25.95 -6.86 -4.84
CA GLU A 358 -25.69 -8.30 -4.82
C GLU A 358 -24.51 -8.61 -5.75
N GLY A 359 -23.69 -9.58 -5.39
CA GLY A 359 -22.55 -10.03 -6.19
C GLY A 359 -21.21 -9.90 -5.48
N ASP A 360 -20.13 -9.98 -6.25
CA ASP A 360 -18.77 -9.88 -5.73
C ASP A 360 -18.35 -8.41 -5.60
N LEU A 361 -18.02 -8.00 -4.39
CA LEU A 361 -17.49 -6.68 -4.08
C LEU A 361 -15.96 -6.76 -3.96
N PHE A 362 -15.27 -6.19 -4.94
CA PHE A 362 -13.83 -5.94 -4.89
C PHE A 362 -13.59 -4.56 -4.30
N HIS A 363 -12.84 -4.51 -3.22
CA HIS A 363 -12.36 -3.29 -2.61
C HIS A 363 -10.87 -3.18 -2.81
N THR A 364 -10.40 -2.09 -3.42
CA THR A 364 -8.99 -1.79 -3.62
C THR A 364 -8.65 -0.49 -2.91
N VAL A 365 -7.62 -0.54 -2.07
CA VAL A 365 -7.01 0.64 -1.45
C VAL A 365 -5.69 0.93 -2.16
N THR A 366 -5.54 2.14 -2.68
CA THR A 366 -4.30 2.65 -3.25
C THR A 366 -3.63 3.55 -2.22
N VAL A 367 -2.38 3.26 -1.90
CA VAL A 367 -1.55 4.04 -0.99
C VAL A 367 -0.50 4.78 -1.81
N LYS A 368 -0.37 6.09 -1.62
CA LYS A 368 0.60 6.93 -2.31
C LYS A 368 1.26 7.89 -1.33
N THR A 369 2.55 8.16 -1.54
CA THR A 369 3.31 9.19 -0.87
C THR A 369 4.37 9.75 -1.79
N LYS A 370 4.87 10.95 -1.50
CA LYS A 370 5.98 11.53 -2.23
C LYS A 370 7.28 10.81 -1.85
N HIS A 371 8.12 10.51 -2.84
CA HIS A 371 9.44 9.96 -2.57
C HIS A 371 10.26 10.94 -1.72
N PRO A 372 10.87 10.51 -0.59
CA PRO A 372 11.76 11.38 0.17
C PRO A 372 12.91 11.88 -0.73
N GLY A 373 13.00 13.20 -0.92
CA GLY A 373 14.06 13.85 -1.69
C GLY A 373 13.89 13.87 -3.22
N ARG A 374 12.75 13.41 -3.77
CA ARG A 374 12.41 13.50 -5.20
C ARG A 374 10.98 13.95 -5.42
N GLU A 375 10.67 14.46 -6.63
CA GLU A 375 9.29 14.83 -7.00
C GLU A 375 8.42 13.62 -7.41
N GLU A 376 8.99 12.47 -7.49
CA GLU A 376 8.35 11.21 -7.84
C GLU A 376 7.41 10.71 -6.73
N MET A 377 6.29 10.10 -7.12
CA MET A 377 5.37 9.44 -6.21
C MET A 377 5.69 7.95 -6.13
N ILE A 378 5.71 7.42 -4.93
CA ILE A 378 5.80 5.99 -4.65
C ILE A 378 4.50 5.49 -4.03
N GLY A 379 4.19 4.22 -4.17
CA GLY A 379 2.98 3.67 -3.57
C GLY A 379 2.78 2.19 -3.88
N CYS A 380 1.70 1.66 -3.32
CA CYS A 380 1.26 0.28 -3.52
C CYS A 380 -0.27 0.20 -3.56
N GLN A 381 -0.78 -0.97 -3.87
CA GLN A 381 -2.21 -1.28 -3.84
C GLN A 381 -2.44 -2.55 -3.05
N ALA A 382 -3.53 -2.58 -2.28
CA ALA A 382 -4.02 -3.76 -1.61
C ALA A 382 -5.49 -3.97 -1.98
N ALA A 383 -5.90 -5.20 -2.23
CA ALA A 383 -7.26 -5.53 -2.62
C ALA A 383 -7.80 -6.69 -1.78
N CYS A 384 -9.11 -6.66 -1.55
CA CYS A 384 -9.85 -7.72 -0.88
C CYS A 384 -11.19 -7.90 -1.57
N GLN A 385 -11.64 -9.14 -1.69
CA GLN A 385 -12.94 -9.50 -2.26
C GLN A 385 -13.81 -10.11 -1.18
N ILE A 386 -15.09 -9.70 -1.16
CA ILE A 386 -16.14 -10.37 -0.38
C ILE A 386 -17.36 -10.59 -1.27
N LYS A 387 -18.25 -11.47 -0.84
CA LYS A 387 -19.54 -11.69 -1.49
C LYS A 387 -20.63 -10.94 -0.74
N VAL A 388 -21.39 -10.08 -1.44
CA VAL A 388 -22.62 -9.45 -0.96
C VAL A 388 -23.81 -10.31 -1.40
N GLU A 389 -24.53 -10.88 -0.45
CA GLU A 389 -25.75 -11.64 -0.69
C GLU A 389 -26.94 -10.69 -0.72
N GLY A 390 -27.71 -10.72 -1.83
CA GLY A 390 -28.90 -9.90 -1.98
C GLY A 390 -29.98 -10.27 -0.98
N LEU A 391 -30.74 -9.27 -0.52
CA LEU A 391 -31.92 -9.48 0.32
C LEU A 391 -33.04 -10.09 -0.52
N LYS A 392 -33.76 -11.06 0.04
CA LYS A 392 -34.91 -11.70 -0.62
C LYS A 392 -36.19 -10.93 -0.37
N ALA A 393 -36.92 -10.64 -1.43
CA ALA A 393 -38.27 -10.10 -1.33
C ALA A 393 -39.29 -11.25 -1.33
N SER A 394 -40.18 -11.31 -0.37
CA SER A 394 -41.29 -12.25 -0.34
C SER A 394 -42.39 -11.72 0.56
N PHE A 395 -43.66 -12.11 0.27
CA PHE A 395 -44.76 -11.80 1.11
C PHE A 395 -45.86 -12.87 1.02
N GLU A 396 -46.71 -12.91 1.99
CA GLU A 396 -47.90 -13.77 2.05
C GLU A 396 -49.15 -12.91 2.04
N VAL A 397 -50.23 -13.44 1.44
CA VAL A 397 -51.54 -12.80 1.41
C VAL A 397 -52.56 -13.78 1.90
N GLU A 398 -53.31 -13.41 2.92
CA GLU A 398 -54.46 -14.14 3.44
C GLU A 398 -55.72 -13.32 3.23
N LYS A 399 -56.81 -13.98 2.79
CA LYS A 399 -58.09 -13.35 2.60
C LYS A 399 -59.18 -14.19 3.25
N THR A 400 -60.02 -13.56 4.04
CA THR A 400 -61.17 -14.15 4.71
C THR A 400 -62.44 -13.32 4.49
N ALA A 401 -63.60 -13.91 4.62
CA ALA A 401 -64.88 -13.22 4.63
C ALA A 401 -65.51 -13.27 6.03
N ASP A 402 -66.30 -12.28 6.38
CA ASP A 402 -67.00 -12.22 7.66
C ASP A 402 -68.12 -13.28 7.78
N ARG A 403 -68.46 -13.94 6.66
CA ARG A 403 -69.48 -14.99 6.56
C ARG A 403 -69.22 -15.97 5.44
N THR A 404 -69.72 -17.17 5.55
CA THR A 404 -69.65 -18.21 4.51
C THR A 404 -70.93 -18.28 3.67
N GLU A 405 -72.03 -17.69 4.15
CA GLU A 405 -73.34 -17.65 3.50
C GLU A 405 -73.93 -16.22 3.55
N ALA A 406 -74.58 -15.83 2.46
CA ALA A 406 -75.22 -14.51 2.36
C ALA A 406 -76.53 -14.57 1.53
N PHE A 407 -77.38 -13.54 1.62
CA PHE A 407 -78.62 -13.39 0.83
C PHE A 407 -78.51 -12.11 -0.03
N PRO A 408 -79.31 -12.00 -1.10
CA PRO A 408 -79.40 -10.77 -1.87
C PRO A 408 -79.80 -9.59 -0.90
N GLY A 409 -79.06 -8.47 -1.02
CA GLY A 409 -79.15 -7.31 -0.14
C GLY A 409 -78.16 -7.34 1.02
N ASP A 410 -77.58 -8.44 1.36
CA ASP A 410 -76.50 -8.51 2.40
C ASP A 410 -75.23 -7.83 1.97
N THR A 411 -74.50 -7.32 2.96
CA THR A 411 -73.12 -6.81 2.77
C THR A 411 -72.15 -7.83 3.32
N ILE A 412 -71.17 -8.23 2.48
CA ILE A 412 -70.07 -9.10 2.84
C ILE A 412 -68.82 -8.19 3.06
N THR A 413 -68.12 -8.43 4.16
CA THR A 413 -66.86 -7.78 4.46
C THR A 413 -65.71 -8.79 4.30
N TYR A 414 -64.76 -8.49 3.40
CA TYR A 414 -63.56 -9.25 3.23
C TYR A 414 -62.41 -8.59 4.00
N GLN A 415 -61.65 -9.38 4.76
CA GLN A 415 -60.43 -8.99 5.41
C GLN A 415 -59.25 -9.56 4.58
N ILE A 416 -58.31 -8.69 4.23
CA ILE A 416 -57.09 -9.04 3.50
C ILE A 416 -55.92 -8.71 4.41
N CYS A 417 -55.07 -9.67 4.73
CA CYS A 417 -53.82 -9.49 5.48
C CYS A 417 -52.66 -9.71 4.53
N ILE A 418 -51.79 -8.71 4.36
CA ILE A 418 -50.56 -8.78 3.56
C ILE A 418 -49.41 -8.73 4.54
N ARG A 419 -48.58 -9.78 4.57
CA ARG A 419 -47.44 -9.88 5.46
C ARG A 419 -46.14 -9.95 4.64
N ASN A 420 -45.20 -9.05 4.91
CA ASN A 420 -43.84 -9.14 4.37
C ASN A 420 -43.07 -10.24 5.10
N THR A 421 -42.81 -11.35 4.42
CA THR A 421 -42.02 -12.51 4.90
C THR A 421 -40.58 -12.48 4.40
N GLY A 422 -40.25 -11.46 3.62
CA GLY A 422 -38.91 -11.25 3.06
C GLY A 422 -37.97 -10.48 3.97
N GLU A 423 -36.78 -10.18 3.42
CA GLU A 423 -35.70 -9.42 4.06
C GLU A 423 -35.64 -7.98 3.57
N LYS A 424 -36.34 -7.65 2.46
CA LYS A 424 -36.45 -6.29 1.90
C LYS A 424 -37.72 -5.62 2.33
N THR A 425 -37.70 -4.31 2.52
CA THR A 425 -38.91 -3.50 2.55
C THR A 425 -39.60 -3.60 1.19
N LEU A 426 -40.90 -3.90 1.18
CA LEU A 426 -41.72 -3.89 -0.03
C LEU A 426 -42.22 -2.48 -0.28
N HIS A 427 -42.06 -1.99 -1.51
CA HIS A 427 -42.54 -0.67 -1.93
C HIS A 427 -43.65 -0.80 -2.98
N SER A 428 -44.50 0.23 -3.08
CA SER A 428 -45.58 0.32 -4.07
C SER A 428 -46.43 -0.95 -4.10
N VAL A 429 -46.81 -1.47 -2.89
CA VAL A 429 -47.57 -2.71 -2.80
C VAL A 429 -48.97 -2.46 -3.29
N LEU A 430 -49.33 -2.99 -4.47
CA LEU A 430 -50.61 -2.83 -5.13
C LEU A 430 -51.49 -4.05 -4.90
N SER A 431 -52.59 -3.86 -4.22
CA SER A 431 -53.64 -4.85 -3.98
C SER A 431 -54.82 -4.59 -4.90
N THR A 432 -55.26 -5.61 -5.65
CA THR A 432 -56.36 -5.52 -6.61
C THR A 432 -57.42 -6.56 -6.27
N GLU A 433 -58.65 -6.10 -6.11
CA GLU A 433 -59.87 -6.90 -5.81
C GLU A 433 -60.63 -7.25 -7.08
N ARG A 434 -61.12 -8.50 -7.18
CA ARG A 434 -62.02 -8.91 -8.23
C ARG A 434 -62.85 -10.16 -7.86
N PHE A 435 -64.04 -10.25 -8.39
CA PHE A 435 -64.79 -11.50 -8.41
C PHE A 435 -64.42 -12.26 -9.70
N LEU A 436 -64.27 -13.59 -9.60
CA LEU A 436 -63.90 -14.41 -10.74
C LEU A 436 -65.10 -14.85 -11.56
N ASN A 437 -66.27 -14.96 -10.93
CA ASN A 437 -67.47 -15.58 -11.51
C ASN A 437 -68.73 -14.69 -11.38
N ALA A 438 -68.58 -13.43 -11.01
CA ALA A 438 -69.69 -12.49 -10.90
C ALA A 438 -69.30 -11.09 -11.36
N ASN A 439 -70.22 -10.36 -11.97
CA ASN A 439 -70.00 -8.97 -12.40
C ASN A 439 -70.41 -8.00 -11.30
N ILE A 440 -69.83 -8.13 -10.12
CA ILE A 440 -69.93 -7.23 -8.96
C ILE A 440 -68.55 -6.86 -8.51
N GLN A 441 -68.43 -5.79 -7.74
CA GLN A 441 -67.12 -5.29 -7.30
C GLN A 441 -67.13 -5.10 -5.78
N ALA A 442 -66.13 -5.63 -5.10
CA ALA A 442 -65.84 -5.26 -3.74
C ALA A 442 -65.00 -3.97 -3.73
N GLN A 443 -65.30 -3.08 -2.82
CA GLN A 443 -64.63 -1.78 -2.67
C GLN A 443 -63.79 -1.76 -1.39
N PHE A 444 -62.52 -1.41 -1.51
CA PHE A 444 -61.67 -1.19 -0.35
C PHE A 444 -62.19 -0.06 0.53
N MET A 445 -62.21 -0.28 1.82
CA MET A 445 -62.47 0.73 2.82
C MET A 445 -61.28 1.69 2.97
N PRO A 446 -61.52 3.00 3.13
CA PRO A 446 -60.45 3.96 3.39
C PRO A 446 -59.61 3.54 4.60
N LYS A 447 -58.29 3.64 4.47
CA LYS A 447 -57.32 3.39 5.54
C LYS A 447 -56.23 4.46 5.46
N GLU A 448 -55.81 4.97 6.62
CA GLU A 448 -54.69 5.93 6.68
C GLU A 448 -53.44 5.33 6.06
N GLY A 449 -52.71 6.15 5.27
CA GLY A 449 -51.48 5.72 4.56
C GLY A 449 -51.71 4.85 3.33
N VAL A 450 -52.96 4.55 2.92
CA VAL A 450 -53.29 3.76 1.74
C VAL A 450 -54.04 4.61 0.71
N THR A 451 -53.53 4.60 -0.52
CA THR A 451 -54.18 5.32 -1.63
C THR A 451 -55.09 4.39 -2.41
N LEU A 452 -56.36 4.80 -2.60
CA LEU A 452 -57.35 4.03 -3.36
C LEU A 452 -57.55 4.64 -4.75
N ASN A 453 -57.79 3.79 -5.78
CA ASN A 453 -58.24 4.27 -7.09
C ASN A 453 -59.69 4.79 -7.01
N SER A 454 -60.18 5.40 -8.10
CA SER A 454 -61.54 6.02 -8.14
C SER A 454 -62.66 5.04 -7.92
N THR A 455 -62.51 3.77 -8.30
CA THR A 455 -63.47 2.69 -8.11
C THR A 455 -63.30 1.95 -6.80
N ARG A 456 -62.27 2.26 -6.03
CA ARG A 456 -61.85 1.57 -4.80
C ARG A 456 -61.64 0.06 -4.96
N THR A 457 -61.33 -0.40 -6.18
CA THR A 457 -61.01 -1.80 -6.44
C THR A 457 -59.52 -2.05 -6.37
N GLN A 458 -58.71 -1.01 -6.21
CA GLN A 458 -57.27 -1.07 -6.02
C GLN A 458 -56.85 -0.22 -4.81
N ALA A 459 -55.92 -0.77 -4.05
CA ALA A 459 -55.30 -0.13 -2.89
C ALA A 459 -53.77 -0.16 -3.06
N LEU A 460 -53.14 1.01 -3.08
CA LEU A 460 -51.70 1.20 -3.13
C LEU A 460 -51.17 1.53 -1.74
N ILE A 461 -50.31 0.66 -1.23
CA ILE A 461 -49.64 0.79 0.06
C ILE A 461 -48.23 1.25 -0.22
N PRO A 462 -47.73 2.38 0.36
CA PRO A 462 -46.42 2.92 0.07
C PRO A 462 -45.28 1.94 0.38
N SER A 463 -45.32 1.30 1.56
CA SER A 463 -44.29 0.33 1.97
C SER A 463 -44.80 -0.62 3.05
N ILE A 464 -44.16 -1.80 3.15
CA ILE A 464 -44.33 -2.78 4.24
C ILE A 464 -42.93 -3.26 4.63
N ALA A 465 -42.47 -2.97 5.85
CA ALA A 465 -41.16 -3.38 6.34
C ALA A 465 -41.05 -4.91 6.55
N PRO A 466 -39.86 -5.48 6.59
CA PRO A 466 -39.65 -6.90 6.88
C PRO A 466 -40.32 -7.34 8.18
N GLY A 467 -41.13 -8.41 8.10
CA GLY A 467 -41.89 -8.95 9.22
C GLY A 467 -43.20 -8.18 9.57
N GLU A 468 -43.42 -7.02 8.96
CA GLU A 468 -44.66 -6.24 9.15
C GLU A 468 -45.84 -6.90 8.43
N ALA A 469 -47.06 -6.74 9.01
CA ALA A 469 -48.31 -7.16 8.40
C ALA A 469 -49.29 -5.99 8.35
N LEU A 470 -49.96 -5.83 7.19
CA LEU A 470 -50.96 -4.79 6.98
C LEU A 470 -52.28 -5.41 6.60
N GLY A 471 -53.36 -5.07 7.35
CA GLY A 471 -54.74 -5.48 7.10
C GLY A 471 -55.49 -4.43 6.29
N LEU A 472 -56.19 -4.88 5.24
CA LEU A 472 -57.16 -4.09 4.47
C LEU A 472 -58.54 -4.73 4.60
N TYR A 473 -59.59 -3.91 4.42
CA TYR A 473 -60.97 -4.38 4.34
C TYR A 473 -61.57 -3.98 3.00
N ALA A 474 -62.31 -4.90 2.39
CA ALA A 474 -63.11 -4.62 1.20
C ALA A 474 -64.53 -5.06 1.43
N VAL A 475 -65.49 -4.27 0.97
CA VAL A 475 -66.91 -4.55 1.17
C VAL A 475 -67.64 -4.64 -0.16
N VAL A 476 -68.64 -5.52 -0.21
CA VAL A 476 -69.56 -5.64 -1.34
C VAL A 476 -70.98 -5.80 -0.79
N THR A 477 -71.94 -5.08 -1.36
CA THR A 477 -73.37 -5.34 -1.11
C THR A 477 -73.91 -6.14 -2.27
N ILE A 478 -74.52 -7.31 -1.95
CA ILE A 478 -75.09 -8.21 -2.95
C ILE A 478 -76.32 -7.56 -3.57
N PRO A 479 -76.46 -7.42 -4.92
CA PRO A 479 -77.64 -6.84 -5.53
C PRO A 479 -78.89 -7.63 -5.16
N GLN A 480 -80.02 -6.94 -5.00
CA GLN A 480 -81.33 -7.52 -4.57
C GLN A 480 -81.84 -8.63 -5.46
N TYR A 481 -81.43 -8.64 -6.71
CA TYR A 481 -81.83 -9.66 -7.73
C TYR A 481 -80.71 -10.55 -8.11
N PHE A 482 -79.80 -10.83 -7.20
CA PHE A 482 -78.63 -11.70 -7.47
C PHE A 482 -79.08 -13.16 -7.39
N GLU A 483 -78.70 -13.91 -8.39
CA GLU A 483 -78.99 -15.36 -8.44
C GLU A 483 -78.13 -16.14 -7.43
N SER A 484 -78.72 -17.24 -6.92
CA SER A 484 -78.00 -18.13 -6.01
C SER A 484 -76.80 -18.73 -6.69
N GLN A 485 -75.62 -18.42 -6.17
CA GLN A 485 -74.36 -18.98 -6.64
C GLN A 485 -73.25 -18.83 -5.56
N GLU A 486 -72.20 -19.55 -5.74
CA GLU A 486 -70.99 -19.37 -4.96
C GLU A 486 -70.22 -18.18 -5.53
N LEU A 487 -69.92 -17.18 -4.68
CA LEU A 487 -69.11 -16.02 -5.04
C LEU A 487 -67.66 -16.31 -4.74
N VAL A 488 -66.81 -16.32 -5.76
CA VAL A 488 -65.35 -16.47 -5.62
C VAL A 488 -64.69 -15.10 -5.74
N ASN A 489 -64.21 -14.57 -4.60
CA ASN A 489 -63.53 -13.29 -4.56
C ASN A 489 -62.02 -13.51 -4.44
N GLU A 490 -61.25 -12.94 -5.37
CA GLU A 490 -59.77 -13.02 -5.44
C GLU A 490 -59.16 -11.65 -5.19
N VAL A 491 -58.14 -11.58 -4.33
CA VAL A 491 -57.21 -10.47 -4.24
C VAL A 491 -55.91 -10.85 -4.90
N THR A 492 -55.34 -9.94 -5.69
CA THR A 492 -54.01 -10.06 -6.29
C THR A 492 -53.15 -8.96 -5.74
N VAL A 493 -51.94 -9.30 -5.24
CA VAL A 493 -51.00 -8.36 -4.65
C VAL A 493 -49.65 -8.47 -5.38
N ILE A 494 -49.04 -7.32 -5.70
CA ILE A 494 -47.71 -7.18 -6.30
C ILE A 494 -46.95 -6.08 -5.57
N SER A 495 -45.60 -6.09 -5.66
CA SER A 495 -44.73 -5.00 -5.19
C SER A 495 -43.63 -4.72 -6.21
N ASP A 496 -42.94 -3.58 -6.07
CA ASP A 496 -41.79 -3.23 -6.92
C ASP A 496 -40.67 -4.28 -6.85
N GLU A 497 -40.41 -4.85 -5.67
CA GLU A 497 -39.34 -5.81 -5.41
C GLU A 497 -39.67 -7.22 -5.96
N THR A 498 -40.95 -7.55 -6.09
CA THR A 498 -41.38 -8.85 -6.63
C THR A 498 -41.67 -8.81 -8.13
N GLY A 499 -41.70 -7.61 -8.71
CA GLY A 499 -41.91 -7.38 -10.14
C GLY A 499 -43.21 -8.00 -10.65
N THR A 500 -43.18 -8.89 -11.61
CA THR A 500 -44.34 -9.56 -12.18
C THR A 500 -44.86 -10.73 -11.34
N THR A 501 -44.13 -11.14 -10.30
CA THR A 501 -44.58 -12.22 -9.41
C THR A 501 -45.66 -11.69 -8.50
N ASN A 502 -46.86 -12.25 -8.60
CA ASN A 502 -48.00 -11.88 -7.80
C ASN A 502 -48.41 -13.01 -6.85
N MET A 503 -48.88 -12.60 -5.68
CA MET A 503 -49.53 -13.49 -4.72
C MET A 503 -51.03 -13.31 -4.81
N LYS A 504 -51.77 -14.40 -4.69
CA LYS A 504 -53.24 -14.43 -4.77
C LYS A 504 -53.81 -15.15 -3.58
N SER A 505 -54.88 -14.63 -3.07
CA SER A 505 -55.72 -15.29 -2.05
C SER A 505 -57.17 -15.22 -2.46
N ARG A 506 -57.92 -16.26 -2.21
CA ARG A 506 -59.31 -16.41 -2.58
C ARG A 506 -60.15 -16.77 -1.35
N THR A 507 -61.39 -16.34 -1.38
CA THR A 507 -62.37 -16.79 -0.43
C THR A 507 -63.71 -16.95 -1.13
N GLU A 508 -64.52 -17.86 -0.66
CA GLU A 508 -65.76 -18.29 -1.26
C GLU A 508 -66.94 -17.99 -0.29
N VAL A 509 -68.02 -17.45 -0.80
CA VAL A 509 -69.24 -17.17 -0.03
C VAL A 509 -70.42 -17.66 -0.86
N THR A 510 -71.25 -18.53 -0.31
CA THR A 510 -72.46 -19.03 -0.95
C THR A 510 -73.60 -18.01 -0.80
N VAL A 511 -74.10 -17.48 -1.92
CA VAL A 511 -75.30 -16.68 -1.95
C VAL A 511 -76.50 -17.59 -2.12
N LYS A 512 -77.36 -17.61 -1.12
CA LYS A 512 -78.62 -18.38 -1.14
C LYS A 512 -79.76 -17.51 -1.67
N SER A 513 -80.70 -18.06 -2.46
CA SER A 513 -81.94 -17.40 -2.77
C SER A 513 -82.80 -17.21 -1.50
N ALA A 514 -83.46 -16.06 -1.38
CA ALA A 514 -84.45 -15.89 -0.30
C ALA A 514 -85.50 -17.01 -0.41
N GLU A 515 -85.71 -17.75 0.66
CA GLU A 515 -86.85 -18.67 0.71
C GLU A 515 -88.13 -17.82 0.54
N VAL A 516 -88.76 -17.96 -0.61
CA VAL A 516 -90.13 -17.42 -0.80
C VAL A 516 -91.03 -18.30 0.01
N THR A 517 -91.28 -17.90 1.22
CA THR A 517 -92.40 -18.49 2.00
C THR A 517 -93.67 -18.12 1.29
N VAL A 518 -94.12 -18.96 0.37
CA VAL A 518 -95.49 -18.82 -0.21
C VAL A 518 -96.45 -19.12 0.90
N THR A 519 -96.95 -18.07 1.55
CA THR A 519 -98.10 -18.21 2.44
C THR A 519 -99.30 -18.58 1.56
N PRO A 520 -99.92 -19.79 1.71
CA PRO A 520 -101.04 -20.16 0.89
C PRO A 520 -102.17 -19.15 1.17
N GLN A 521 -102.54 -18.34 0.17
CA GLN A 521 -103.82 -17.57 0.23
C GLN A 521 -104.98 -18.55 0.28
N ILE A 522 -105.62 -18.67 1.39
CA ILE A 522 -106.94 -19.34 1.51
C ILE A 522 -107.93 -18.53 0.69
N THR A 523 -108.24 -18.98 -0.51
CA THR A 523 -109.32 -18.48 -1.35
C THR A 523 -110.65 -18.81 -0.60
N GLN A 524 -111.20 -17.87 0.16
CA GLN A 524 -112.56 -18.00 0.67
C GLN A 524 -113.52 -17.84 -0.49
N THR A 525 -114.19 -18.95 -0.88
CA THR A 525 -115.35 -18.98 -1.73
C THR A 525 -116.53 -18.34 -0.95
N TYR A 526 -116.90 -17.15 -1.33
CA TYR A 526 -118.12 -16.52 -0.81
C TYR A 526 -119.36 -17.20 -1.39
N SER A 527 -120.06 -17.93 -0.52
CA SER A 527 -121.45 -18.34 -0.78
C SER A 527 -122.30 -17.20 -0.22
N SER A 528 -123.09 -16.57 -1.12
CA SER A 528 -124.04 -15.50 -0.77
C SER A 528 -125.26 -16.09 -0.07
N TYR A 529 -125.49 -15.72 1.20
CA TYR A 529 -126.78 -15.74 1.81
C TYR A 529 -127.03 -14.44 2.57
N GLN A 530 -128.10 -13.72 2.17
CA GLN A 530 -128.61 -12.56 2.86
C GLN A 530 -129.35 -13.01 4.15
N SER A 531 -129.13 -12.28 5.26
CA SER A 531 -130.13 -12.11 6.29
C SER A 531 -129.82 -10.90 7.14
N TYR A 532 -130.90 -10.15 7.40
CA TYR A 532 -131.02 -8.91 8.15
C TYR A 532 -130.70 -9.06 9.63
N GLY A 533 -130.22 -7.97 10.25
CA GLY A 533 -130.37 -7.77 11.69
C GLY A 533 -129.37 -6.88 12.40
N SER A 534 -129.78 -5.66 12.59
CA SER A 534 -129.43 -4.59 13.48
C SER A 534 -128.65 -4.87 14.79
N GLY A 535 -127.76 -3.97 15.18
CA GLY A 535 -127.49 -3.68 16.58
C GLY A 535 -126.06 -3.36 17.01
N SER A 536 -125.77 -2.11 17.02
CA SER A 536 -125.03 -1.20 17.92
C SER A 536 -123.95 -1.70 18.92
N LYS A 537 -122.95 -0.89 18.99
CA LYS A 537 -122.03 -0.39 20.08
C LYS A 537 -120.72 -1.05 20.38
N SER A 538 -119.70 -0.25 20.11
CA SER A 538 -118.62 0.29 20.93
C SER A 538 -117.68 -0.66 21.70
N GLY A 539 -116.41 -0.49 21.47
CA GLY A 539 -115.36 -0.90 22.36
C GLY A 539 -113.96 -0.77 21.76
N SER A 540 -113.32 0.29 22.10
CA SER A 540 -111.90 0.56 21.83
C SER A 540 -111.01 -0.46 22.54
N ALA A 541 -110.02 -1.00 21.89
CA ALA A 541 -108.80 -1.46 22.52
C ALA A 541 -107.64 -1.40 21.53
N TYR A 542 -106.74 -0.60 21.86
CA TYR A 542 -105.46 -0.52 21.19
C TYR A 542 -104.57 -1.69 21.63
N GLU A 543 -104.10 -2.51 20.74
CA GLU A 543 -102.94 -3.38 20.99
C GLU A 543 -101.71 -2.89 20.20
N THR A 544 -100.75 -2.51 20.99
CA THR A 544 -99.44 -2.11 20.54
C THR A 544 -98.67 -3.33 20.00
N ALA A 545 -98.32 -3.30 18.72
CA ALA A 545 -97.42 -4.25 18.16
C ALA A 545 -95.98 -4.10 18.72
N SER A 546 -95.47 -5.15 19.35
CA SER A 546 -94.08 -5.24 19.83
C SER A 546 -93.16 -5.31 18.65
N LYS A 547 -92.17 -4.46 18.64
CA LYS A 547 -91.02 -4.52 17.72
C LYS A 547 -90.23 -5.78 18.00
N PRO A 548 -89.71 -6.49 16.96
CA PRO A 548 -88.76 -7.56 17.17
C PRO A 548 -87.38 -6.98 17.62
N SER A 549 -86.86 -7.53 18.67
CA SER A 549 -85.53 -7.26 19.21
C SER A 549 -84.48 -7.83 18.20
N THR A 550 -83.78 -6.92 17.58
CA THR A 550 -82.57 -7.32 16.87
C THR A 550 -81.46 -7.48 17.91
N GLY A 551 -81.14 -8.72 18.23
CA GLY A 551 -79.96 -9.08 19.02
C GLY A 551 -78.73 -8.80 18.23
N ASP A 552 -77.95 -7.85 18.67
CA ASP A 552 -76.61 -7.53 18.13
C ASP A 552 -75.56 -8.42 18.79
N ASP A 553 -75.42 -9.64 18.28
CA ASP A 553 -74.39 -10.57 18.75
C ASP A 553 -73.04 -10.54 17.91
N THR A 554 -72.91 -9.57 16.99
CA THR A 554 -71.72 -9.51 16.12
C THR A 554 -70.51 -8.81 16.75
N LYS A 555 -70.64 -8.24 17.98
CA LYS A 555 -69.51 -7.56 18.63
C LYS A 555 -68.41 -8.48 19.26
N GLY A 556 -68.80 -9.73 19.55
CA GLY A 556 -67.83 -10.68 20.21
C GLY A 556 -66.74 -11.26 19.32
N THR A 557 -67.10 -11.52 18.07
CA THR A 557 -66.15 -12.17 17.12
C THR A 557 -65.11 -11.20 16.52
N PHE A 558 -65.47 -9.90 16.43
CA PHE A 558 -64.51 -8.89 15.94
C PHE A 558 -63.37 -8.61 16.92
N PHE A 559 -63.57 -8.77 18.22
CA PHE A 559 -62.51 -8.56 19.21
C PHE A 559 -61.49 -9.70 19.26
N LEU A 560 -61.88 -10.95 18.90
CA LEU A 560 -60.97 -12.10 18.93
C LEU A 560 -59.97 -12.08 17.76
N ALA A 561 -60.39 -11.62 16.58
CA ALA A 561 -59.51 -11.54 15.41
C ALA A 561 -58.41 -10.43 15.56
N LEU A 562 -58.78 -9.29 16.20
CA LEU A 562 -57.81 -8.22 16.49
C LEU A 562 -56.79 -8.63 17.56
N CYS A 563 -57.18 -9.48 18.54
CA CYS A 563 -56.26 -9.98 19.56
C CYS A 563 -55.23 -10.98 19.01
N VAL A 564 -55.60 -11.77 18.00
CA VAL A 564 -54.66 -12.74 17.38
C VAL A 564 -53.54 -12.02 16.60
N CYS A 565 -53.88 -10.97 15.86
CA CYS A 565 -52.85 -10.15 15.16
C CYS A 565 -51.94 -9.38 16.13
N ALA A 566 -52.48 -8.86 17.24
CA ALA A 566 -51.71 -8.14 18.26
C ALA A 566 -50.76 -9.06 19.07
N VAL A 567 -51.18 -10.32 19.34
CA VAL A 567 -50.34 -11.31 20.07
C VAL A 567 -49.18 -11.78 19.22
N ILE A 568 -49.37 -11.90 17.90
CA ILE A 568 -48.28 -12.31 17.00
C ILE A 568 -47.23 -11.19 16.85
N VAL A 569 -47.64 -9.92 16.83
CA VAL A 569 -46.71 -8.77 16.80
C VAL A 569 -45.95 -8.62 18.12
N GLY A 570 -46.61 -8.85 19.25
CA GLY A 570 -45.99 -8.81 20.59
C GLY A 570 -44.95 -9.91 20.83
N ALA A 571 -45.19 -11.12 20.30
CA ALA A 571 -44.27 -12.24 20.44
C ALA A 571 -42.95 -12.06 19.60
N ALA A 572 -43.06 -11.38 18.47
CA ALA A 572 -41.87 -11.06 17.63
C ALA A 572 -40.98 -9.97 18.24
N ALA A 573 -41.58 -8.98 18.93
CA ALA A 573 -40.85 -7.92 19.62
C ALA A 573 -40.15 -8.40 20.91
N ALA A 574 -40.75 -9.34 21.63
CA ALA A 574 -40.16 -9.91 22.86
C ALA A 574 -38.97 -10.86 22.59
N LYS A 575 -38.86 -11.41 21.39
CA LYS A 575 -37.73 -12.26 20.99
C LYS A 575 -36.49 -11.49 20.52
N LYS A 576 -36.61 -10.15 20.31
CA LYS A 576 -35.55 -9.26 19.91
C LYS A 576 -34.85 -8.55 21.09
N GLN A 577 -35.31 -8.78 22.33
CA GLN A 577 -34.74 -8.22 23.57
C GLN A 577 -34.12 -9.29 24.52
N ARG A 578 -33.87 -10.50 24.00
CA ARG A 578 -33.09 -11.49 24.76
C ARG A 578 -31.85 -11.97 24.02
#